data_45bc60e0489d83fa644359c6d078bcd0
#
_entry.id   45bc60e0489d83fa644359c6d078bcd0
#
_cell.length_a   1.000
_cell.length_b   1.000
_cell.length_c   1.000
_cell.angle_alpha   90.00
_cell.angle_beta   90.00
_cell.angle_gamma   90.00
#
_symmetry.space_group_name_H-M   'P 1'
#
loop_
_entity.id
_entity.type
_entity.pdbx_description
1 polymer ?
#
loop_
_entity_poly.entity_id
_entity_poly.type
_entity_poly.pdbx_seq_one_letter_code
_entity_poly.pdbx_strand_id
1 'polypeptide(L)'
;MIRRQQRSTSFPYTTLFRSLSAESIFVIFAIYKNKIHETQFERFYQKLQYSNTFFTRSLMQQKHWESRLIDIRHHGYSDSYIKIHYIMENRVTKLFNIKYPIIQGGMVWCSGWRLASAVSNNGGLGLLGAGSMHPEMLVEHIRKMKEATDKPWGINVPLLYPEIDRLMDIIIQEGVKIVFTSAGSPKKWTPLLKSHGITVVHVVSSALFAKKCEEVGVDAIVAEGFEAGGHNGREETTTLTLIPNVAASCSLPVIAAGGISSGKSVAAAMTLGAEGVQIGTRFAVAAESSAHPAFKQRVFDTDEGGTMLALKKLAPTRLIKNEFFNQVKALEDAGAEAAQLTELLGKGRAKKGIFEGDMTEGELEIGQIASMLHKEETVAEIMEDIVADFNKTMSKLGDLKL
;
A
#
# COMPACT_ATOMS: atom_id res chain seq x y z
N MET A 1 -31.60 4.77 65.37
CA MET A 1 -30.27 4.18 65.20
C MET A 1 -30.28 3.36 63.95
N ILE A 2 -29.81 3.88 62.80
CA ILE A 2 -29.73 3.16 61.56
C ILE A 2 -28.25 3.12 61.17
N ARG A 3 -27.64 1.93 61.27
CA ARG A 3 -26.23 1.69 60.83
C ARG A 3 -26.19 1.65 59.31
N ARG A 4 -25.44 2.57 58.68
CA ARG A 4 -25.04 2.51 57.29
C ARG A 4 -23.97 1.43 57.14
N GLN A 5 -24.30 0.36 56.41
CA GLN A 5 -23.29 -0.59 55.90
C GLN A 5 -22.57 0.05 54.72
N GLN A 6 -21.27 0.23 54.85
CA GLN A 6 -20.34 0.47 53.72
C GLN A 6 -20.17 -0.84 52.96
N ARG A 7 -20.67 -0.89 51.73
CA ARG A 7 -20.30 -1.97 50.78
C ARG A 7 -18.93 -1.65 50.21
N SER A 8 -17.93 -2.43 50.57
CA SER A 8 -16.62 -2.45 49.89
C SER A 8 -16.79 -3.15 48.53
N THR A 9 -16.74 -2.43 47.46
CA THR A 9 -16.61 -3.02 46.09
C THR A 9 -15.17 -3.38 45.87
N SER A 10 -14.78 -4.62 46.21
CA SER A 10 -13.57 -5.22 45.74
C SER A 10 -13.80 -5.77 44.32
N PHE A 11 -13.26 -5.09 43.31
CA PHE A 11 -13.22 -5.63 41.95
C PHE A 11 -12.13 -6.68 41.84
N PRO A 12 -12.37 -7.82 41.16
CA PRO A 12 -11.38 -8.88 40.99
C PRO A 12 -10.45 -8.53 39.81
N TYR A 13 -9.41 -7.74 40.08
CA TYR A 13 -8.43 -7.30 39.05
C TYR A 13 -7.49 -8.37 38.56
N THR A 14 -7.37 -9.50 39.25
CA THR A 14 -6.36 -10.52 38.95
C THR A 14 -6.69 -11.44 37.77
N THR A 15 -7.94 -11.52 37.35
CA THR A 15 -8.39 -12.43 36.27
C THR A 15 -8.41 -11.77 34.88
N LEU A 16 -8.55 -10.43 34.81
CA LEU A 16 -8.67 -9.70 33.54
C LEU A 16 -7.31 -9.54 32.79
N PHE A 17 -6.21 -9.54 33.52
CA PHE A 17 -4.89 -9.25 32.94
C PHE A 17 -4.12 -10.46 32.39
N ARG A 18 -4.64 -11.67 32.52
CA ARG A 18 -3.95 -12.89 32.05
C ARG A 18 -4.05 -13.13 30.55
N SER A 19 -4.94 -12.44 29.87
CA SER A 19 -5.21 -12.62 28.41
C SER A 19 -4.94 -11.38 27.55
N LEU A 20 -4.47 -10.28 28.13
CA LEU A 20 -4.23 -9.02 27.42
C LEU A 20 -2.75 -8.87 27.04
N SER A 21 -2.48 -8.36 25.83
CA SER A 21 -1.12 -8.02 25.41
C SER A 21 -0.56 -6.84 26.24
N ALA A 22 0.75 -6.69 26.28
CA ALA A 22 1.41 -5.59 26.98
C ALA A 22 0.89 -4.21 26.55
N GLU A 23 0.52 -4.08 25.26
CA GLU A 23 -0.04 -2.87 24.67
C GLU A 23 -1.46 -2.58 25.17
N SER A 24 -2.29 -3.62 25.29
CA SER A 24 -3.65 -3.49 25.86
C SER A 24 -3.63 -3.05 27.31
N ILE A 25 -2.66 -3.53 28.08
CA ILE A 25 -2.44 -3.13 29.48
C ILE A 25 -2.01 -1.66 29.55
N PHE A 26 -1.16 -1.20 28.62
CA PHE A 26 -0.71 0.19 28.55
C PHE A 26 -1.86 1.16 28.22
N VAL A 27 -2.75 0.79 27.31
CA VAL A 27 -3.95 1.58 26.96
C VAL A 27 -4.89 1.71 28.18
N ILE A 28 -5.12 0.62 28.90
CA ILE A 28 -5.92 0.65 30.13
C ILE A 28 -5.25 1.56 31.17
N PHE A 29 -3.94 1.54 31.29
CA PHE A 29 -3.18 2.40 32.20
C PHE A 29 -3.31 3.89 31.82
N ALA A 30 -3.22 4.24 30.53
CA ALA A 30 -3.37 5.63 30.06
C ALA A 30 -4.79 6.19 30.32
N ILE A 31 -5.81 5.35 30.13
CA ILE A 31 -7.21 5.71 30.39
C ILE A 31 -7.48 5.90 31.89
N TYR A 32 -6.89 5.04 32.73
CA TYR A 32 -7.10 5.12 34.19
C TYR A 32 -6.32 6.25 34.86
N LYS A 33 -5.15 6.66 34.35
CA LYS A 33 -4.37 7.77 34.89
C LYS A 33 -5.15 9.08 34.90
N ASN A 34 -6.04 9.29 33.94
CA ASN A 34 -6.89 10.49 33.86
C ASN A 34 -8.15 10.43 34.75
N LYS A 35 -8.47 9.28 35.40
CA LYS A 35 -9.66 9.07 36.23
C LYS A 35 -9.37 8.80 37.70
N ILE A 36 -8.10 8.60 38.07
CA ILE A 36 -7.72 8.24 39.44
C ILE A 36 -6.78 9.29 40.02
N HIS A 37 -7.00 9.69 41.29
CA HIS A 37 -6.14 10.61 42.03
C HIS A 37 -4.67 10.08 42.04
N GLU A 38 -3.69 10.97 41.85
CA GLU A 38 -2.26 10.67 41.72
C GLU A 38 -1.73 9.72 42.78
N THR A 39 -2.20 9.86 44.02
CA THR A 39 -1.84 8.99 45.18
C THR A 39 -2.36 7.55 45.06
N GLN A 40 -3.41 7.28 44.32
CA GLN A 40 -3.93 5.93 44.10
C GLN A 40 -3.15 5.23 42.95
N PHE A 41 -2.74 6.02 41.97
CA PHE A 41 -1.89 5.55 40.86
C PHE A 41 -0.51 5.13 41.36
N GLU A 42 0.12 5.95 42.19
CA GLU A 42 1.43 5.65 42.79
C GLU A 42 1.37 4.36 43.65
N ARG A 43 0.33 4.14 44.44
CA ARG A 43 0.16 2.91 45.23
C ARG A 43 -0.02 1.65 44.35
N PHE A 44 -0.67 1.81 43.21
CA PHE A 44 -0.86 0.72 42.27
C PHE A 44 0.45 0.40 41.52
N TYR A 45 1.19 1.43 41.12
CA TYR A 45 2.51 1.31 40.48
C TYR A 45 3.52 0.61 41.40
N GLN A 46 3.58 0.99 42.67
CA GLN A 46 4.41 0.35 43.68
C GLN A 46 4.05 -1.14 43.85
N LYS A 47 2.77 -1.50 43.85
CA LYS A 47 2.35 -2.91 43.90
C LYS A 47 2.77 -3.74 42.71
N LEU A 48 2.84 -3.15 41.50
CA LEU A 48 3.34 -3.81 40.30
C LEU A 48 4.86 -4.05 40.35
N GLN A 49 5.62 -3.13 40.91
CA GLN A 49 7.06 -3.28 41.09
C GLN A 49 7.45 -4.47 42.01
N TYR A 50 6.59 -4.80 42.98
CA TYR A 50 6.79 -5.90 43.91
C TYR A 50 6.23 -7.25 43.41
N SER A 51 5.55 -7.29 42.27
CA SER A 51 5.07 -8.54 41.69
C SER A 51 6.20 -9.20 40.90
N ASN A 52 6.69 -10.31 41.40
CA ASN A 52 7.89 -11.04 40.93
C ASN A 52 7.56 -11.92 39.70
N THR A 53 6.72 -11.47 38.78
CA THR A 53 6.42 -12.19 37.54
C THR A 53 7.36 -11.75 36.41
N PHE A 54 7.84 -12.70 35.63
CA PHE A 54 8.76 -12.52 34.49
C PHE A 54 8.33 -11.42 33.50
N PHE A 55 7.05 -11.13 33.48
CA PHE A 55 6.39 -10.14 32.63
C PHE A 55 6.68 -8.69 33.03
N THR A 56 6.79 -8.39 34.33
CA THR A 56 7.06 -7.03 34.82
C THR A 56 8.52 -6.61 34.63
N ARG A 57 9.45 -7.54 34.62
CA ARG A 57 10.90 -7.27 34.36
C ARG A 57 11.17 -6.87 32.92
N SER A 58 10.46 -7.44 31.94
CA SER A 58 10.61 -7.11 30.51
C SER A 58 10.12 -5.70 30.19
N LEU A 59 9.05 -5.25 30.84
CA LEU A 59 8.48 -3.91 30.68
C LEU A 59 9.40 -2.80 31.22
N MET A 60 10.17 -3.08 32.28
CA MET A 60 11.03 -2.07 32.91
C MET A 60 12.40 -1.90 32.26
N GLN A 61 12.83 -2.82 31.38
CA GLN A 61 14.11 -2.70 30.66
C GLN A 61 14.04 -1.82 29.41
N GLN A 62 12.85 -1.43 28.94
CA GLN A 62 12.72 -0.52 27.80
C GLN A 62 12.76 0.95 28.26
N LYS A 63 13.96 1.53 28.38
CA LYS A 63 14.20 2.96 28.68
C LYS A 63 13.60 3.96 27.68
N HIS A 64 12.83 3.53 26.69
CA HIS A 64 12.30 4.39 25.61
C HIS A 64 10.93 4.99 25.87
N TRP A 65 10.26 4.68 26.97
CA TRP A 65 8.92 5.18 27.25
C TRP A 65 8.90 6.56 27.93
N GLU A 66 9.95 6.94 28.67
CA GLU A 66 10.02 8.25 29.36
C GLU A 66 10.10 9.43 28.38
N SER A 67 10.79 9.29 27.23
CA SER A 67 10.92 10.36 26.26
C SER A 67 9.59 10.67 25.52
N ARG A 68 8.69 9.69 25.37
CA ARG A 68 7.37 9.87 24.73
C ARG A 68 6.31 10.48 25.66
N LEU A 69 6.50 10.39 26.96
CA LEU A 69 5.62 11.03 27.95
C LEU A 69 5.92 12.52 28.16
N ILE A 70 7.13 12.97 27.86
CA ILE A 70 7.56 14.37 28.03
C ILE A 70 6.95 15.28 26.95
N ASP A 71 6.71 14.76 25.75
CA ASP A 71 6.13 15.54 24.63
C ASP A 71 4.65 15.93 24.86
N ILE A 72 3.97 15.21 25.73
CA ILE A 72 2.54 15.48 26.09
C ILE A 72 2.41 16.65 27.09
N ARG A 73 3.47 17.00 27.83
CA ARG A 73 3.43 18.02 28.89
C ARG A 73 3.63 19.46 28.42
N HIS A 74 4.10 19.69 27.19
CA HIS A 74 4.51 21.02 26.72
C HIS A 74 3.49 21.77 25.86
N HIS A 75 2.37 21.16 25.51
CA HIS A 75 1.30 21.86 24.79
C HIS A 75 0.05 21.89 25.67
N GLY A 76 -0.21 23.08 26.28
CA GLY A 76 -1.40 23.33 27.10
C GLY A 76 -2.70 23.17 26.29
N TYR A 77 -3.32 22.02 26.40
CA TYR A 77 -4.65 21.76 25.86
C TYR A 77 -5.66 21.66 26.99
N SER A 78 -6.65 22.57 26.92
CA SER A 78 -7.91 22.50 27.67
C SER A 78 -8.69 21.22 27.28
N ASP A 79 -9.51 20.73 28.19
CA ASP A 79 -10.34 19.52 28.17
C ASP A 79 -11.04 19.19 26.84
N SER A 80 -10.34 18.66 25.89
CA SER A 80 -10.93 18.02 24.72
C SER A 80 -10.01 16.92 24.22
N TYR A 81 -10.41 15.69 24.48
CA TYR A 81 -9.99 14.43 23.84
C TYR A 81 -8.56 14.40 23.26
N ILE A 82 -7.60 13.89 24.02
CA ILE A 82 -6.32 13.43 23.47
C ILE A 82 -6.64 12.26 22.51
N LYS A 83 -6.81 12.57 21.23
CA LYS A 83 -6.79 11.56 20.17
C LYS A 83 -5.37 11.05 20.07
N ILE A 84 -5.07 9.95 20.74
CA ILE A 84 -3.83 9.21 20.50
C ILE A 84 -3.96 8.68 19.08
N HIS A 85 -3.27 9.32 18.14
CA HIS A 85 -3.11 8.78 16.79
C HIS A 85 -2.19 7.56 16.90
N TYR A 86 -2.77 6.38 17.00
CA TYR A 86 -2.05 5.13 16.81
C TYR A 86 -1.58 5.11 15.36
N ILE A 87 -0.31 5.37 15.14
CA ILE A 87 0.34 5.00 13.86
C ILE A 87 0.26 3.48 13.83
N MET A 88 -0.48 2.95 12.87
CA MET A 88 -0.73 1.52 12.74
C MET A 88 0.58 0.82 12.37
N GLU A 89 1.33 0.38 13.39
CA GLU A 89 2.51 -0.44 13.20
C GLU A 89 2.03 -1.84 12.78
N ASN A 90 2.07 -2.13 11.48
CA ASN A 90 1.76 -3.44 10.93
C ASN A 90 2.98 -4.06 10.23
N ARG A 91 2.85 -5.30 9.71
CA ARG A 91 3.98 -5.98 9.05
C ARG A 91 4.48 -5.24 7.81
N VAL A 92 3.61 -4.56 7.05
CA VAL A 92 4.00 -3.78 5.86
C VAL A 92 4.78 -2.53 6.25
N THR A 93 4.31 -1.76 7.25
CA THR A 93 5.04 -0.57 7.72
C THR A 93 6.40 -0.94 8.31
N LYS A 94 6.49 -2.07 9.03
CA LYS A 94 7.77 -2.58 9.57
C LYS A 94 8.72 -3.04 8.46
N LEU A 95 8.20 -3.80 7.48
CA LEU A 95 9.00 -4.36 6.39
C LEU A 95 9.70 -3.28 5.58
N PHE A 96 9.00 -2.18 5.29
CA PHE A 96 9.52 -1.10 4.47
C PHE A 96 10.05 0.09 5.26
N ASN A 97 9.88 0.11 6.59
CA ASN A 97 10.21 1.25 7.45
C ASN A 97 9.53 2.55 6.99
N ILE A 98 8.23 2.49 6.72
CA ILE A 98 7.38 3.60 6.25
C ILE A 98 6.33 3.99 7.30
N LYS A 99 5.84 5.23 7.23
CA LYS A 99 4.85 5.75 8.18
C LYS A 99 3.45 5.21 7.93
N TYR A 100 3.03 5.17 6.68
CA TYR A 100 1.71 4.72 6.25
C TYR A 100 1.83 3.48 5.36
N PRO A 101 0.99 2.45 5.50
CA PRO A 101 1.04 1.26 4.68
C PRO A 101 0.45 1.50 3.29
N ILE A 102 0.90 2.59 2.65
CA ILE A 102 0.47 3.06 1.33
C ILE A 102 1.66 3.04 0.38
N ILE A 103 1.54 2.27 -0.68
CA ILE A 103 2.55 2.10 -1.72
C ILE A 103 2.01 2.74 -3.02
N GLN A 104 2.80 3.53 -3.69
CA GLN A 104 2.50 3.98 -5.03
C GLN A 104 2.89 2.90 -6.03
N GLY A 105 1.99 2.49 -6.90
CA GLY A 105 2.24 1.47 -7.92
C GLY A 105 3.33 1.88 -8.91
N GLY A 106 4.15 0.90 -9.31
CA GLY A 106 5.18 1.10 -10.33
C GLY A 106 4.59 1.08 -11.74
N MET A 107 4.06 2.22 -12.18
CA MET A 107 3.34 2.35 -13.45
C MET A 107 4.26 2.80 -14.58
N VAL A 108 4.12 2.16 -15.76
CA VAL A 108 4.84 2.57 -16.97
C VAL A 108 4.49 4.01 -17.34
N TRP A 109 5.50 4.79 -17.74
CA TRP A 109 5.41 6.18 -18.20
C TRP A 109 4.87 7.21 -17.19
N CYS A 110 4.44 6.76 -15.98
CA CYS A 110 3.94 7.61 -14.90
C CYS A 110 4.92 7.70 -13.72
N SER A 111 5.55 6.56 -13.36
CA SER A 111 6.29 6.41 -12.10
C SER A 111 7.77 6.75 -12.25
N GLY A 112 8.06 8.02 -12.50
CA GLY A 112 9.41 8.58 -12.45
C GLY A 112 9.86 8.94 -11.04
N TRP A 113 11.11 9.44 -10.91
CA TRP A 113 11.70 9.79 -9.63
C TRP A 113 10.93 10.88 -8.86
N ARG A 114 10.29 11.85 -9.57
CA ARG A 114 9.52 12.91 -8.92
C ARG A 114 8.33 12.35 -8.16
N LEU A 115 7.54 11.48 -8.80
CA LEU A 115 6.40 10.85 -8.18
C LEU A 115 6.83 9.95 -7.01
N ALA A 116 7.81 9.08 -7.24
CA ALA A 116 8.27 8.13 -6.24
C ALA A 116 8.87 8.81 -5.01
N SER A 117 9.72 9.83 -5.19
CA SER A 117 10.30 10.59 -4.06
C SER A 117 9.24 11.37 -3.29
N ALA A 118 8.27 11.97 -3.99
CA ALA A 118 7.17 12.68 -3.33
C ALA A 118 6.36 11.75 -2.43
N VAL A 119 6.02 10.52 -2.87
CA VAL A 119 5.31 9.54 -2.04
C VAL A 119 6.15 9.13 -0.83
N SER A 120 7.43 8.84 -1.03
CA SER A 120 8.35 8.49 0.06
C SER A 120 8.47 9.62 1.09
N ASN A 121 8.61 10.86 0.66
CA ASN A 121 8.70 12.03 1.52
C ASN A 121 7.40 12.32 2.29
N ASN A 122 6.25 11.86 1.78
CA ASN A 122 4.95 11.96 2.46
C ASN A 122 4.59 10.70 3.28
N GLY A 123 5.56 9.83 3.55
CA GLY A 123 5.43 8.72 4.49
C GLY A 123 4.87 7.42 3.93
N GLY A 124 4.67 7.31 2.61
CA GLY A 124 4.38 6.07 1.89
C GLY A 124 5.65 5.41 1.34
N LEU A 125 5.49 4.45 0.43
CA LEU A 125 6.56 3.83 -0.34
C LEU A 125 6.41 4.21 -1.82
N GLY A 126 7.31 5.02 -2.34
CA GLY A 126 7.37 5.33 -3.76
C GLY A 126 8.10 4.24 -4.55
N LEU A 127 7.61 3.90 -5.74
CA LEU A 127 8.23 2.93 -6.64
C LEU A 127 8.57 3.57 -7.99
N LEU A 128 9.81 3.38 -8.45
CA LEU A 128 10.16 3.61 -9.86
C LEU A 128 9.53 2.52 -10.73
N GLY A 129 8.90 2.89 -11.84
CA GLY A 129 8.29 1.97 -12.81
C GLY A 129 9.28 1.57 -13.90
N ALA A 130 10.12 0.57 -13.66
CA ALA A 130 11.19 0.20 -14.59
C ALA A 130 10.71 -0.42 -15.92
N GLY A 131 9.43 -0.82 -16.02
CA GLY A 131 8.87 -1.41 -17.24
C GLY A 131 8.86 -0.48 -18.47
N SER A 132 9.07 0.82 -18.29
CA SER A 132 9.19 1.81 -19.36
C SER A 132 10.58 2.45 -19.47
N MET A 133 11.55 1.96 -18.70
CA MET A 133 12.88 2.56 -18.60
C MET A 133 13.92 1.67 -19.29
N HIS A 134 14.65 2.25 -20.26
CA HIS A 134 15.90 1.65 -20.71
C HIS A 134 16.92 1.65 -19.57
N PRO A 135 17.91 0.75 -19.58
CA PRO A 135 18.90 0.61 -18.50
C PRO A 135 19.56 1.92 -18.07
N GLU A 136 19.96 2.76 -19.01
CA GLU A 136 20.61 4.06 -18.72
C GLU A 136 19.65 5.04 -18.02
N MET A 137 18.38 5.05 -18.43
CA MET A 137 17.34 5.86 -17.81
C MET A 137 17.05 5.38 -16.38
N LEU A 138 17.06 4.07 -16.14
CA LEU A 138 16.90 3.52 -14.80
C LEU A 138 18.02 3.99 -13.88
N VAL A 139 19.30 3.97 -14.32
CA VAL A 139 20.44 4.50 -13.54
C VAL A 139 20.23 5.98 -13.21
N GLU A 140 19.81 6.79 -14.17
CA GLU A 140 19.53 8.21 -13.97
C GLU A 140 18.44 8.42 -12.89
N HIS A 141 17.33 7.69 -13.00
CA HIS A 141 16.22 7.78 -12.05
C HIS A 141 16.61 7.30 -10.65
N ILE A 142 17.43 6.25 -10.53
CA ILE A 142 17.95 5.79 -9.23
C ILE A 142 18.81 6.88 -8.58
N ARG A 143 19.69 7.52 -9.32
CA ARG A 143 20.55 8.60 -8.81
C ARG A 143 19.73 9.79 -8.35
N LYS A 144 18.74 10.22 -9.14
CA LYS A 144 17.81 11.28 -8.77
C LYS A 144 16.96 10.91 -7.53
N MET A 145 16.59 9.65 -7.35
CA MET A 145 15.93 9.21 -6.10
C MET A 145 16.82 9.41 -4.89
N LYS A 146 18.10 9.00 -4.97
CA LYS A 146 19.08 9.16 -3.88
C LYS A 146 19.32 10.62 -3.49
N GLU A 147 19.18 11.54 -4.45
CA GLU A 147 19.28 12.99 -4.22
C GLU A 147 17.98 13.59 -3.65
N ALA A 148 16.82 13.07 -4.07
CA ALA A 148 15.52 13.66 -3.77
C ALA A 148 14.94 13.21 -2.43
N THR A 149 15.41 12.09 -1.86
CA THR A 149 14.86 11.53 -0.61
C THR A 149 15.85 10.66 0.15
N ASP A 150 15.80 10.76 1.49
CA ASP A 150 16.45 9.85 2.44
C ASP A 150 15.48 8.76 2.96
N LYS A 151 14.23 8.81 2.51
CA LYS A 151 13.18 7.87 2.91
C LYS A 151 13.23 6.57 2.10
N PRO A 152 12.63 5.47 2.60
CA PRO A 152 12.52 4.23 1.84
C PRO A 152 11.80 4.41 0.50
N TRP A 153 12.32 3.77 -0.54
CA TRP A 153 11.74 3.68 -1.87
C TRP A 153 12.15 2.38 -2.55
N GLY A 154 11.47 2.00 -3.61
CA GLY A 154 11.77 0.78 -4.34
C GLY A 154 11.64 0.93 -5.85
N ILE A 155 11.78 -0.21 -6.53
CA ILE A 155 11.63 -0.31 -7.99
C ILE A 155 10.66 -1.44 -8.31
N ASN A 156 9.68 -1.19 -9.18
CA ASN A 156 8.87 -2.24 -9.78
C ASN A 156 9.46 -2.68 -11.12
N VAL A 157 9.70 -3.97 -11.29
CA VAL A 157 10.31 -4.57 -12.48
C VAL A 157 9.39 -5.66 -13.03
N PRO A 158 8.82 -5.48 -14.23
CA PRO A 158 8.13 -6.55 -14.94
C PRO A 158 9.15 -7.61 -15.41
N LEU A 159 8.97 -8.86 -14.99
CA LEU A 159 9.96 -9.93 -15.26
C LEU A 159 10.01 -10.39 -16.73
N LEU A 160 9.01 -10.01 -17.53
CA LEU A 160 8.99 -10.26 -18.98
C LEU A 160 9.68 -9.15 -19.81
N TYR A 161 10.29 -8.16 -19.14
CA TYR A 161 11.02 -7.10 -19.84
C TYR A 161 12.22 -7.67 -20.60
N PRO A 162 12.44 -7.28 -21.86
CA PRO A 162 13.49 -7.89 -22.69
C PRO A 162 14.91 -7.81 -22.12
N GLU A 163 15.26 -6.70 -21.46
CA GLU A 163 16.59 -6.47 -20.86
C GLU A 163 16.60 -6.73 -19.34
N ILE A 164 15.78 -7.65 -18.85
CA ILE A 164 15.59 -7.91 -17.41
C ILE A 164 16.90 -8.23 -16.68
N ASP A 165 17.79 -9.00 -17.28
CA ASP A 165 19.09 -9.36 -16.66
C ASP A 165 19.91 -8.08 -16.40
N ARG A 166 19.98 -7.17 -17.35
CA ARG A 166 20.70 -5.90 -17.24
C ARG A 166 20.05 -4.95 -16.20
N LEU A 167 18.71 -4.92 -16.13
CA LEU A 167 18.02 -4.13 -15.10
C LEU A 167 18.32 -4.66 -13.71
N MET A 168 18.34 -5.98 -13.51
CA MET A 168 18.65 -6.59 -12.22
C MET A 168 20.10 -6.33 -11.79
N ASP A 169 21.05 -6.37 -12.72
CA ASP A 169 22.44 -6.01 -12.44
C ASP A 169 22.57 -4.55 -11.96
N ILE A 170 21.89 -3.63 -12.64
CA ILE A 170 21.85 -2.20 -12.25
C ILE A 170 21.26 -2.04 -10.85
N ILE A 171 20.15 -2.67 -10.56
CA ILE A 171 19.47 -2.61 -9.27
C ILE A 171 20.40 -3.05 -8.14
N ILE A 172 21.13 -4.14 -8.34
CA ILE A 172 22.11 -4.66 -7.38
C ILE A 172 23.31 -3.71 -7.26
N GLN A 173 23.91 -3.28 -8.37
CA GLN A 173 25.08 -2.39 -8.38
C GLN A 173 24.80 -1.02 -7.76
N GLU A 174 23.62 -0.45 -8.05
CA GLU A 174 23.20 0.82 -7.46
C GLU A 174 22.71 0.68 -6.01
N GLY A 175 22.68 -0.52 -5.44
CA GLY A 175 22.39 -0.78 -4.02
C GLY A 175 20.95 -0.50 -3.62
N VAL A 176 20.01 -0.69 -4.54
CA VAL A 176 18.55 -0.60 -4.26
C VAL A 176 18.16 -1.62 -3.19
N LYS A 177 17.27 -1.24 -2.27
CA LYS A 177 16.92 -2.08 -1.11
C LYS A 177 15.57 -2.78 -1.21
N ILE A 178 14.69 -2.31 -2.09
CA ILE A 178 13.32 -2.83 -2.20
C ILE A 178 13.00 -3.02 -3.68
N VAL A 179 12.58 -4.24 -4.05
CA VAL A 179 12.21 -4.59 -5.43
C VAL A 179 10.83 -5.24 -5.43
N PHE A 180 9.93 -4.67 -6.19
CA PHE A 180 8.66 -5.28 -6.56
C PHE A 180 8.81 -5.94 -7.92
N THR A 181 8.46 -7.21 -8.05
CA THR A 181 8.46 -7.93 -9.31
C THR A 181 7.05 -8.22 -9.77
N SER A 182 6.79 -8.16 -11.07
CA SER A 182 5.48 -8.41 -11.68
C SER A 182 5.62 -9.12 -13.02
N ALA A 183 4.51 -9.57 -13.59
CA ALA A 183 4.46 -10.15 -14.95
C ALA A 183 5.51 -11.23 -15.20
N GLY A 184 5.40 -12.36 -14.52
CA GLY A 184 6.29 -13.51 -14.69
C GLY A 184 6.53 -14.29 -13.41
N SER A 185 7.45 -15.24 -13.42
CA SER A 185 7.78 -16.07 -12.25
C SER A 185 8.91 -15.44 -11.43
N PRO A 186 8.73 -15.21 -10.11
CA PRO A 186 9.79 -14.67 -9.26
C PRO A 186 10.91 -15.68 -8.95
N LYS A 187 10.76 -16.94 -9.35
CA LYS A 187 11.63 -18.07 -8.97
C LYS A 187 13.12 -17.85 -9.32
N LYS A 188 13.41 -17.24 -10.49
CA LYS A 188 14.79 -16.96 -10.91
C LYS A 188 15.43 -15.84 -10.07
N TRP A 189 14.68 -14.78 -9.82
CA TRP A 189 15.25 -13.51 -9.33
C TRP A 189 15.18 -13.34 -7.81
N THR A 190 14.19 -13.92 -7.15
CA THR A 190 14.05 -13.79 -5.69
C THR A 190 15.28 -14.25 -4.93
N PRO A 191 15.84 -15.46 -5.17
CA PRO A 191 17.04 -15.90 -4.44
C PRO A 191 18.24 -14.97 -4.66
N LEU A 192 18.44 -14.50 -5.89
CA LEU A 192 19.54 -13.59 -6.24
C LEU A 192 19.38 -12.25 -5.50
N LEU A 193 18.22 -11.61 -5.57
CA LEU A 193 17.97 -10.32 -4.94
C LEU A 193 18.13 -10.44 -3.41
N LYS A 194 17.59 -11.50 -2.81
CA LYS A 194 17.71 -11.75 -1.37
C LYS A 194 19.14 -12.01 -0.93
N SER A 195 19.98 -12.65 -1.71
CA SER A 195 21.41 -12.83 -1.42
C SER A 195 22.18 -11.50 -1.33
N HIS A 196 21.63 -10.43 -1.92
CA HIS A 196 22.15 -9.06 -1.82
C HIS A 196 21.44 -8.21 -0.76
N GLY A 197 20.63 -8.83 0.11
CA GLY A 197 19.93 -8.14 1.20
C GLY A 197 18.80 -7.22 0.71
N ILE A 198 18.21 -7.53 -0.46
CA ILE A 198 17.10 -6.79 -1.05
C ILE A 198 15.78 -7.39 -0.58
N THR A 199 14.87 -6.56 -0.13
CA THR A 199 13.47 -6.94 0.15
C THR A 199 12.73 -7.15 -1.17
N VAL A 200 12.12 -8.33 -1.34
CA VAL A 200 11.45 -8.72 -2.58
C VAL A 200 9.96 -8.89 -2.36
N VAL A 201 9.16 -8.19 -3.16
CA VAL A 201 7.70 -8.30 -3.21
C VAL A 201 7.28 -8.79 -4.59
N HIS A 202 6.23 -9.59 -4.68
CA HIS A 202 5.72 -10.04 -5.98
C HIS A 202 4.23 -9.73 -6.15
N VAL A 203 3.84 -9.29 -7.35
CA VAL A 203 2.45 -9.00 -7.71
C VAL A 203 1.76 -10.26 -8.21
N VAL A 204 0.60 -10.60 -7.66
CA VAL A 204 -0.18 -11.80 -7.99
C VAL A 204 -1.65 -11.48 -8.27
N SER A 205 -2.30 -12.28 -9.10
CA SER A 205 -3.74 -12.21 -9.41
C SER A 205 -4.56 -13.34 -8.78
N SER A 206 -3.93 -14.26 -8.02
CA SER A 206 -4.65 -15.40 -7.42
C SER A 206 -3.96 -15.95 -6.17
N ALA A 207 -4.72 -16.65 -5.34
CA ALA A 207 -4.23 -17.38 -4.17
C ALA A 207 -3.21 -18.48 -4.54
N LEU A 208 -3.35 -19.12 -5.71
CA LEU A 208 -2.40 -20.10 -6.19
C LEU A 208 -1.02 -19.49 -6.43
N PHE A 209 -0.96 -18.29 -7.05
CA PHE A 209 0.29 -17.59 -7.27
C PHE A 209 0.89 -17.07 -5.97
N ALA A 210 0.06 -16.66 -4.99
CA ALA A 210 0.51 -16.26 -3.67
C ALA A 210 1.28 -17.38 -2.97
N LYS A 211 0.74 -18.61 -2.94
CA LYS A 211 1.43 -19.80 -2.38
C LYS A 211 2.77 -20.06 -3.07
N LYS A 212 2.81 -20.00 -4.42
CA LYS A 212 4.07 -20.19 -5.16
C LYS A 212 5.11 -19.10 -4.85
N CYS A 213 4.68 -17.87 -4.59
CA CYS A 213 5.58 -16.79 -4.18
C CYS A 213 6.14 -17.01 -2.77
N GLU A 214 5.31 -17.49 -1.83
CA GLU A 214 5.74 -17.87 -0.50
C GLU A 214 6.79 -18.98 -0.53
N GLU A 215 6.58 -20.04 -1.34
CA GLU A 215 7.54 -21.13 -1.55
C GLU A 215 8.88 -20.63 -2.11
N VAL A 216 8.87 -19.59 -2.92
CA VAL A 216 10.09 -18.97 -3.49
C VAL A 216 10.80 -18.05 -2.48
N GLY A 217 10.13 -17.64 -1.40
CA GLY A 217 10.69 -16.85 -0.32
C GLY A 217 10.66 -15.34 -0.54
N VAL A 218 9.63 -14.80 -1.23
CA VAL A 218 9.38 -13.34 -1.25
C VAL A 218 9.00 -12.85 0.15
N ASP A 219 9.17 -11.56 0.42
CA ASP A 219 8.94 -10.98 1.74
C ASP A 219 7.50 -10.48 1.94
N ALA A 220 6.81 -10.15 0.85
CA ALA A 220 5.40 -9.74 0.83
C ALA A 220 4.78 -9.98 -0.55
N ILE A 221 3.46 -9.89 -0.62
CA ILE A 221 2.66 -10.08 -1.84
C ILE A 221 1.80 -8.85 -2.08
N VAL A 222 1.76 -8.39 -3.35
CA VAL A 222 0.71 -7.50 -3.83
C VAL A 222 -0.36 -8.35 -4.51
N ALA A 223 -1.55 -8.39 -3.96
CA ALA A 223 -2.72 -9.02 -4.59
C ALA A 223 -3.49 -7.97 -5.40
N GLU A 224 -3.39 -8.07 -6.74
CA GLU A 224 -3.94 -7.08 -7.65
C GLU A 224 -5.24 -7.56 -8.29
N GLY A 225 -6.35 -6.88 -7.94
CA GLY A 225 -7.68 -7.18 -8.45
C GLY A 225 -7.94 -6.60 -9.85
N PHE A 226 -8.97 -7.14 -10.45
CA PHE A 226 -9.46 -6.85 -11.80
C PHE A 226 -9.72 -5.36 -12.10
N GLU A 227 -9.94 -4.53 -11.09
CA GLU A 227 -10.18 -3.08 -11.22
C GLU A 227 -8.93 -2.28 -11.59
N ALA A 228 -7.74 -2.90 -11.49
CA ALA A 228 -6.46 -2.26 -11.81
C ALA A 228 -6.37 -1.85 -13.28
N GLY A 229 -5.61 -0.79 -13.56
CA GLY A 229 -5.24 -0.38 -14.92
C GLY A 229 -4.07 -1.17 -15.47
N GLY A 230 -3.93 -1.20 -16.78
CA GLY A 230 -2.86 -1.95 -17.45
C GLY A 230 -3.07 -3.46 -17.39
N HIS A 231 -1.98 -4.20 -17.36
CA HIS A 231 -2.00 -5.67 -17.38
C HIS A 231 -2.70 -6.26 -16.16
N ASN A 232 -3.60 -7.19 -16.40
CA ASN A 232 -4.45 -7.84 -15.41
C ASN A 232 -4.30 -9.36 -15.40
N GLY A 233 -4.76 -9.98 -14.29
CA GLY A 233 -4.94 -11.44 -14.23
C GLY A 233 -6.01 -11.92 -15.21
N ARG A 234 -5.84 -13.15 -15.70
CA ARG A 234 -6.79 -13.76 -16.66
C ARG A 234 -8.12 -14.17 -16.02
N GLU A 235 -8.11 -14.35 -14.70
CA GLU A 235 -9.27 -14.80 -13.91
C GLU A 235 -10.31 -13.71 -13.69
N GLU A 236 -9.99 -12.45 -13.97
CA GLU A 236 -10.85 -11.29 -13.76
C GLU A 236 -11.41 -11.21 -12.33
N THR A 237 -10.63 -11.64 -11.32
CA THR A 237 -11.05 -11.64 -9.93
C THR A 237 -11.00 -10.23 -9.34
N THR A 238 -12.13 -9.77 -8.83
CA THR A 238 -12.24 -8.44 -8.21
C THR A 238 -11.49 -8.38 -6.87
N THR A 239 -11.06 -7.19 -6.48
CA THR A 239 -10.33 -6.94 -5.23
C THR A 239 -11.09 -7.46 -4.01
N LEU A 240 -12.42 -7.28 -3.97
CA LEU A 240 -13.28 -7.73 -2.87
C LEU A 240 -13.21 -9.26 -2.65
N THR A 241 -13.03 -10.05 -3.71
CA THR A 241 -12.92 -11.51 -3.65
C THR A 241 -11.47 -11.97 -3.56
N LEU A 242 -10.55 -11.29 -4.24
CA LEU A 242 -9.14 -11.70 -4.31
C LEU A 242 -8.44 -11.56 -2.95
N ILE A 243 -8.63 -10.43 -2.27
CA ILE A 243 -7.87 -10.13 -1.05
C ILE A 243 -8.10 -11.19 0.05
N PRO A 244 -9.34 -11.53 0.45
CA PRO A 244 -9.54 -12.54 1.48
C PRO A 244 -9.04 -13.92 1.06
N ASN A 245 -9.15 -14.30 -0.24
CA ASN A 245 -8.61 -15.57 -0.74
C ASN A 245 -7.08 -15.64 -0.63
N VAL A 246 -6.38 -14.55 -0.98
CA VAL A 246 -4.93 -14.48 -0.87
C VAL A 246 -4.51 -14.46 0.60
N ALA A 247 -5.12 -13.63 1.44
CA ALA A 247 -4.83 -13.53 2.87
C ALA A 247 -5.01 -14.85 3.62
N ALA A 248 -6.02 -15.66 3.23
CA ALA A 248 -6.24 -16.98 3.80
C ALA A 248 -5.27 -18.06 3.25
N SER A 249 -4.54 -17.79 2.17
CA SER A 249 -3.76 -18.79 1.45
C SER A 249 -2.26 -18.81 1.77
N CYS A 250 -1.72 -17.75 2.35
CA CYS A 250 -0.31 -17.61 2.69
C CYS A 250 -0.11 -16.87 4.01
N SER A 251 1.08 -16.98 4.60
CA SER A 251 1.44 -16.32 5.86
C SER A 251 2.11 -14.96 5.65
N LEU A 252 2.41 -14.58 4.40
CA LEU A 252 3.10 -13.35 4.05
C LEU A 252 2.21 -12.11 4.26
N PRO A 253 2.80 -10.93 4.52
CA PRO A 253 2.07 -9.66 4.46
C PRO A 253 1.42 -9.47 3.09
N VAL A 254 0.12 -9.16 3.07
CA VAL A 254 -0.65 -8.93 1.84
C VAL A 254 -0.90 -7.44 1.65
N ILE A 255 -0.56 -6.94 0.47
CA ILE A 255 -0.80 -5.58 0.02
C ILE A 255 -1.91 -5.64 -1.03
N ALA A 256 -3.02 -4.97 -0.81
CA ALA A 256 -4.13 -4.94 -1.76
C ALA A 256 -3.88 -3.91 -2.87
N ALA A 257 -4.16 -4.28 -4.12
CA ALA A 257 -4.11 -3.38 -5.28
C ALA A 257 -5.36 -3.57 -6.16
N GLY A 258 -5.69 -2.57 -6.96
CA GLY A 258 -6.90 -2.54 -7.79
C GLY A 258 -8.11 -1.94 -7.05
N GLY A 259 -8.77 -0.95 -7.66
CA GLY A 259 -9.98 -0.32 -7.10
C GLY A 259 -9.77 0.58 -5.88
N ILE A 260 -8.53 0.92 -5.51
CA ILE A 260 -8.21 1.66 -4.29
C ILE A 260 -7.83 3.10 -4.61
N SER A 261 -8.54 4.07 -4.00
CA SER A 261 -8.31 5.51 -4.25
C SER A 261 -8.53 6.41 -3.03
N SER A 262 -9.17 5.93 -1.97
CA SER A 262 -9.59 6.73 -0.82
C SER A 262 -9.33 6.01 0.49
N GLY A 263 -9.42 6.72 1.61
CA GLY A 263 -9.31 6.13 2.95
C GLY A 263 -10.38 5.06 3.21
N LYS A 264 -11.57 5.18 2.60
CA LYS A 264 -12.63 4.16 2.67
C LYS A 264 -12.21 2.86 2.00
N SER A 265 -11.63 2.95 0.80
CA SER A 265 -11.16 1.75 0.09
C SER A 265 -9.94 1.12 0.80
N VAL A 266 -9.08 1.92 1.43
CA VAL A 266 -8.00 1.41 2.31
C VAL A 266 -8.60 0.66 3.50
N ALA A 267 -9.59 1.22 4.20
CA ALA A 267 -10.24 0.56 5.33
C ALA A 267 -10.93 -0.75 4.91
N ALA A 268 -11.61 -0.77 3.76
CA ALA A 268 -12.22 -1.97 3.19
C ALA A 268 -11.17 -3.05 2.89
N ALA A 269 -10.06 -2.71 2.22
CA ALA A 269 -8.98 -3.64 1.93
C ALA A 269 -8.38 -4.27 3.20
N MET A 270 -8.15 -3.46 4.24
CA MET A 270 -7.66 -3.94 5.53
C MET A 270 -8.66 -4.86 6.23
N THR A 271 -9.94 -4.53 6.17
CA THR A 271 -11.01 -5.39 6.71
C THR A 271 -11.05 -6.76 6.02
N LEU A 272 -10.67 -6.82 4.74
CA LEU A 272 -10.58 -8.06 3.96
C LEU A 272 -9.29 -8.87 4.24
N GLY A 273 -8.38 -8.37 5.07
CA GLY A 273 -7.15 -9.05 5.47
C GLY A 273 -5.86 -8.52 4.84
N ALA A 274 -5.92 -7.41 4.10
CA ALA A 274 -4.69 -6.73 3.67
C ALA A 274 -4.04 -5.95 4.82
N GLU A 275 -2.72 -5.82 4.78
CA GLU A 275 -1.93 -5.06 5.75
C GLU A 275 -1.34 -3.77 5.15
N GLY A 276 -1.56 -3.56 3.88
CA GLY A 276 -1.22 -2.35 3.16
C GLY A 276 -1.95 -2.27 1.84
N VAL A 277 -1.80 -1.16 1.14
CA VAL A 277 -2.41 -0.94 -0.16
C VAL A 277 -1.40 -0.43 -1.18
N GLN A 278 -1.56 -0.84 -2.43
CA GLN A 278 -0.85 -0.26 -3.57
C GLN A 278 -1.86 0.49 -4.44
N ILE A 279 -1.59 1.75 -4.69
CA ILE A 279 -2.47 2.66 -5.43
C ILE A 279 -1.78 3.08 -6.73
N GLY A 280 -2.43 2.80 -7.87
CA GLY A 280 -1.94 3.20 -9.20
C GLY A 280 -2.61 4.48 -9.69
N THR A 281 -3.82 4.36 -10.16
CA THR A 281 -4.55 5.37 -10.94
C THR A 281 -4.55 6.77 -10.34
N ARG A 282 -4.81 6.93 -9.03
CA ARG A 282 -4.81 8.25 -8.39
C ARG A 282 -3.42 8.90 -8.42
N PHE A 283 -2.36 8.11 -8.22
CA PHE A 283 -0.98 8.62 -8.33
C PHE A 283 -0.54 8.79 -9.79
N ALA A 284 -1.10 8.03 -10.75
CA ALA A 284 -0.77 8.19 -12.17
C ALA A 284 -1.14 9.58 -12.71
N VAL A 285 -2.15 10.21 -12.13
CA VAL A 285 -2.62 11.57 -12.52
C VAL A 285 -2.21 12.67 -11.53
N ALA A 286 -1.35 12.35 -10.55
CA ALA A 286 -0.80 13.36 -9.62
C ALA A 286 0.09 14.38 -10.36
N ALA A 287 0.25 15.55 -9.77
CA ALA A 287 1.06 16.63 -10.35
C ALA A 287 2.51 16.18 -10.63
N GLU A 288 3.08 15.33 -9.75
CA GLU A 288 4.46 14.82 -9.85
C GLU A 288 4.62 13.65 -10.82
N SER A 289 3.51 13.09 -11.34
CA SER A 289 3.54 12.03 -12.35
C SER A 289 4.13 12.53 -13.67
N SER A 290 4.89 11.65 -14.35
CA SER A 290 5.45 11.94 -15.69
C SER A 290 4.46 11.74 -16.84
N ALA A 291 3.21 11.37 -16.56
CA ALA A 291 2.17 11.26 -17.56
C ALA A 291 1.89 12.62 -18.24
N HIS A 292 1.60 12.58 -19.54
CA HIS A 292 1.30 13.78 -20.32
C HIS A 292 0.01 14.47 -19.81
N PRO A 293 -0.05 15.81 -19.79
CA PRO A 293 -1.26 16.54 -19.34
C PRO A 293 -2.55 16.11 -20.06
N ALA A 294 -2.48 15.83 -21.37
CA ALA A 294 -3.63 15.33 -22.12
C ALA A 294 -4.13 13.99 -21.61
N PHE A 295 -3.22 13.08 -21.21
CA PHE A 295 -3.60 11.81 -20.59
C PHE A 295 -4.28 12.02 -19.24
N LYS A 296 -3.73 12.88 -18.38
CA LYS A 296 -4.34 13.21 -17.09
C LYS A 296 -5.75 13.78 -17.27
N GLN A 297 -5.89 14.74 -18.19
CA GLN A 297 -7.21 15.31 -18.52
C GLN A 297 -8.18 14.22 -19.03
N ARG A 298 -7.72 13.34 -19.92
CA ARG A 298 -8.56 12.24 -20.42
C ARG A 298 -9.02 11.30 -19.32
N VAL A 299 -8.19 11.08 -18.28
CA VAL A 299 -8.59 10.32 -17.07
C VAL A 299 -9.66 11.07 -16.29
N PHE A 300 -9.52 12.38 -16.07
CA PHE A 300 -10.53 13.21 -15.38
C PHE A 300 -11.87 13.30 -16.11
N ASP A 301 -11.85 13.16 -17.43
CA ASP A 301 -13.04 13.14 -18.28
C ASP A 301 -13.63 11.71 -18.44
N THR A 302 -13.11 10.72 -17.73
CA THR A 302 -13.53 9.33 -17.85
C THR A 302 -14.68 9.04 -16.89
N ASP A 303 -15.87 8.78 -17.43
CA ASP A 303 -17.05 8.40 -16.66
C ASP A 303 -17.04 6.93 -16.23
N GLU A 304 -18.06 6.54 -15.43
CA GLU A 304 -18.33 5.15 -15.05
C GLU A 304 -18.46 4.26 -16.29
N GLY A 305 -17.79 3.12 -16.28
CA GLY A 305 -17.72 2.24 -17.45
C GLY A 305 -16.81 2.71 -18.57
N GLY A 306 -16.09 3.84 -18.43
CA GLY A 306 -15.15 4.37 -19.43
C GLY A 306 -13.86 3.56 -19.63
N THR A 307 -13.58 2.57 -18.76
CA THR A 307 -12.48 1.62 -18.95
C THR A 307 -12.97 0.20 -19.17
N MET A 308 -12.22 -0.61 -19.93
CA MET A 308 -12.54 -2.02 -20.17
C MET A 308 -11.27 -2.84 -20.38
N LEU A 309 -11.32 -4.14 -20.08
CA LEU A 309 -10.28 -5.09 -20.49
C LEU A 309 -10.37 -5.40 -21.97
N ALA A 310 -9.23 -5.36 -22.61
CA ALA A 310 -8.99 -5.74 -24.00
C ALA A 310 -7.73 -6.58 -24.12
N LEU A 311 -7.32 -6.96 -25.32
CA LEU A 311 -6.12 -7.75 -25.61
C LEU A 311 -6.08 -9.09 -24.86
N LYS A 312 -7.23 -9.71 -24.62
CA LYS A 312 -7.38 -10.91 -23.78
C LYS A 312 -6.63 -12.12 -24.31
N LYS A 313 -6.45 -12.25 -25.64
CA LYS A 313 -5.65 -13.33 -26.26
C LYS A 313 -4.13 -13.11 -26.10
N LEU A 314 -3.67 -11.88 -25.83
CA LEU A 314 -2.29 -11.54 -25.54
C LEU A 314 -2.05 -11.53 -24.03
N ALA A 315 -2.20 -10.37 -23.43
CA ALA A 315 -2.23 -10.15 -21.98
C ALA A 315 -3.41 -9.23 -21.67
N PRO A 316 -4.40 -9.65 -20.87
CA PRO A 316 -5.54 -8.81 -20.56
C PRO A 316 -5.08 -7.46 -20.03
N THR A 317 -5.47 -6.37 -20.67
CA THR A 317 -5.03 -5.01 -20.34
C THR A 317 -6.25 -4.10 -20.20
N ARG A 318 -6.36 -3.39 -19.08
CA ARG A 318 -7.44 -2.40 -18.87
C ARG A 318 -7.04 -1.06 -19.43
N LEU A 319 -7.87 -0.58 -20.35
CA LEU A 319 -7.66 0.64 -21.12
C LEU A 319 -8.86 1.59 -20.99
N ILE A 320 -8.65 2.90 -21.16
CA ILE A 320 -9.70 3.85 -21.50
C ILE A 320 -10.20 3.54 -22.93
N LYS A 321 -11.49 3.63 -23.12
CA LYS A 321 -12.11 3.49 -24.44
C LYS A 321 -11.78 4.71 -25.32
N ASN A 322 -10.94 4.50 -26.33
CA ASN A 322 -10.59 5.45 -27.38
C ASN A 322 -10.61 4.76 -28.75
N GLU A 323 -10.13 5.38 -29.79
CA GLU A 323 -10.15 4.80 -31.14
C GLU A 323 -9.29 3.51 -31.23
N PHE A 324 -8.09 3.52 -30.61
CA PHE A 324 -7.27 2.29 -30.54
C PHE A 324 -8.02 1.16 -29.82
N PHE A 325 -8.68 1.43 -28.69
CA PHE A 325 -9.50 0.45 -27.98
C PHE A 325 -10.62 -0.09 -28.90
N ASN A 326 -11.29 0.78 -29.67
CA ASN A 326 -12.37 0.37 -30.59
C ASN A 326 -11.85 -0.56 -31.68
N GLN A 327 -10.66 -0.29 -32.24
CA GLN A 327 -9.99 -1.15 -33.21
C GLN A 327 -9.66 -2.53 -32.62
N VAL A 328 -9.10 -2.58 -31.41
CA VAL A 328 -8.83 -3.84 -30.68
C VAL A 328 -10.12 -4.61 -30.48
N LYS A 329 -11.16 -3.94 -29.98
CA LYS A 329 -12.47 -4.55 -29.69
C LYS A 329 -13.11 -5.11 -30.96
N ALA A 330 -13.06 -4.41 -32.06
CA ALA A 330 -13.59 -4.87 -33.36
C ALA A 330 -12.87 -6.15 -33.83
N LEU A 331 -11.54 -6.22 -33.68
CA LEU A 331 -10.79 -7.43 -34.02
C LEU A 331 -11.15 -8.60 -33.09
N GLU A 332 -11.23 -8.35 -31.77
CA GLU A 332 -11.61 -9.40 -30.78
C GLU A 332 -13.02 -9.94 -31.06
N ASP A 333 -14.00 -9.08 -31.37
CA ASP A 333 -15.36 -9.46 -31.71
C ASP A 333 -15.47 -10.24 -33.03
N ALA A 334 -14.56 -9.94 -33.96
CA ALA A 334 -14.41 -10.70 -35.22
C ALA A 334 -13.67 -12.05 -35.04
N GLY A 335 -13.22 -12.37 -33.81
CA GLY A 335 -12.52 -13.61 -33.52
C GLY A 335 -11.06 -13.61 -33.89
N ALA A 336 -10.44 -12.43 -34.06
CA ALA A 336 -9.02 -12.30 -34.46
C ALA A 336 -8.09 -13.14 -33.57
N GLU A 337 -7.04 -13.70 -34.19
CA GLU A 337 -6.00 -14.44 -33.51
C GLU A 337 -4.94 -13.53 -32.88
N ALA A 338 -4.14 -14.07 -31.96
CA ALA A 338 -3.12 -13.32 -31.22
C ALA A 338 -2.16 -12.57 -32.14
N ALA A 339 -1.81 -13.12 -33.31
CA ALA A 339 -0.92 -12.48 -34.29
C ALA A 339 -1.49 -11.16 -34.81
N GLN A 340 -2.79 -11.10 -35.13
CA GLN A 340 -3.47 -9.90 -35.65
C GLN A 340 -3.55 -8.80 -34.56
N LEU A 341 -3.82 -9.20 -33.31
CA LEU A 341 -3.80 -8.27 -32.18
C LEU A 341 -2.39 -7.74 -31.90
N THR A 342 -1.35 -8.58 -32.03
CA THR A 342 0.05 -8.17 -31.88
C THR A 342 0.47 -7.17 -32.96
N GLU A 343 0.04 -7.39 -34.20
CA GLU A 343 0.27 -6.46 -35.32
C GLU A 343 -0.39 -5.10 -35.06
N LEU A 344 -1.67 -5.09 -34.65
CA LEU A 344 -2.39 -3.85 -34.33
C LEU A 344 -1.76 -3.13 -33.13
N LEU A 345 -1.41 -3.87 -32.05
CA LEU A 345 -0.77 -3.29 -30.87
C LEU A 345 0.56 -2.62 -31.22
N GLY A 346 1.38 -3.28 -32.02
CA GLY A 346 2.68 -2.77 -32.41
C GLY A 346 3.62 -2.57 -31.22
N LYS A 347 4.52 -1.57 -31.35
CA LYS A 347 5.47 -1.22 -30.29
C LYS A 347 5.26 0.20 -29.82
N GLY A 348 5.35 0.42 -28.50
CA GLY A 348 5.37 1.75 -27.90
C GLY A 348 4.02 2.46 -27.80
N ARG A 349 2.89 1.78 -27.94
CA ARG A 349 1.57 2.40 -27.88
C ARG A 349 1.26 3.02 -26.52
N ALA A 350 1.66 2.40 -25.42
CA ALA A 350 1.52 2.97 -24.09
C ALA A 350 2.35 4.25 -23.93
N LYS A 351 3.58 4.29 -24.51
CA LYS A 351 4.38 5.51 -24.57
C LYS A 351 3.65 6.62 -25.34
N LYS A 352 3.15 6.28 -26.52
CA LYS A 352 2.43 7.20 -27.40
C LYS A 352 1.24 7.85 -26.70
N GLY A 353 0.44 7.06 -25.96
CA GLY A 353 -0.72 7.54 -25.21
C GLY A 353 -0.34 8.27 -23.92
N ILE A 354 0.29 7.58 -23.00
CA ILE A 354 0.49 8.06 -21.64
C ILE A 354 1.54 9.17 -21.56
N PHE A 355 2.66 9.02 -22.29
CA PHE A 355 3.80 9.93 -22.18
C PHE A 355 3.84 11.00 -23.29
N GLU A 356 3.43 10.66 -24.53
CA GLU A 356 3.47 11.57 -25.67
C GLU A 356 2.13 12.28 -25.91
N GLY A 357 1.03 11.82 -25.27
CA GLY A 357 -0.26 12.51 -25.25
C GLY A 357 -1.17 12.25 -26.46
N ASP A 358 -0.99 11.15 -27.20
CA ASP A 358 -1.90 10.75 -28.25
C ASP A 358 -3.11 10.00 -27.67
N MET A 359 -4.20 10.73 -27.48
CA MET A 359 -5.44 10.19 -26.89
C MET A 359 -6.27 9.34 -27.86
N THR A 360 -5.93 9.34 -29.16
CA THR A 360 -6.67 8.63 -30.21
C THR A 360 -6.06 7.24 -30.44
N GLU A 361 -4.77 7.20 -30.78
CA GLU A 361 -4.05 5.98 -31.16
C GLU A 361 -3.20 5.40 -30.04
N GLY A 362 -3.07 6.08 -28.91
CA GLY A 362 -2.31 5.61 -27.75
C GLY A 362 -3.05 4.50 -26.99
N GLU A 363 -2.29 3.62 -26.35
CA GLU A 363 -2.78 2.67 -25.36
C GLU A 363 -2.86 3.36 -24.00
N LEU A 364 -4.10 3.64 -23.54
CA LEU A 364 -4.38 4.47 -22.37
C LEU A 364 -4.67 3.59 -21.15
N GLU A 365 -3.62 3.04 -20.54
CA GLU A 365 -3.70 2.15 -19.38
C GLU A 365 -4.10 2.91 -18.12
N ILE A 366 -5.29 2.62 -17.57
CA ILE A 366 -5.78 3.21 -16.30
C ILE A 366 -6.84 2.31 -15.65
N GLY A 367 -6.97 2.37 -14.31
CA GLY A 367 -7.92 1.57 -13.55
C GLY A 367 -9.34 2.12 -13.53
N GLN A 368 -10.28 1.31 -13.03
CA GLN A 368 -11.71 1.67 -12.99
C GLN A 368 -11.99 2.89 -12.12
N ILE A 369 -11.15 3.19 -11.12
CA ILE A 369 -11.33 4.37 -10.26
C ILE A 369 -11.11 5.70 -11.00
N ALA A 370 -10.72 5.68 -12.28
CA ALA A 370 -10.63 6.88 -13.12
C ALA A 370 -11.90 7.72 -13.04
N SER A 371 -13.08 7.07 -13.08
CA SER A 371 -14.39 7.72 -12.96
C SER A 371 -14.66 8.45 -11.64
N MET A 372 -13.79 8.29 -10.65
CA MET A 372 -13.88 8.95 -9.34
C MET A 372 -12.90 10.12 -9.20
N LEU A 373 -12.09 10.40 -10.24
CA LEU A 373 -11.04 11.41 -10.21
C LEU A 373 -11.41 12.54 -11.17
N HIS A 374 -11.47 13.77 -10.68
CA HIS A 374 -11.99 14.92 -11.48
C HIS A 374 -11.06 16.13 -11.50
N LYS A 375 -9.89 16.03 -10.83
CA LYS A 375 -8.90 17.11 -10.77
C LYS A 375 -7.50 16.55 -10.54
N GLU A 376 -6.51 17.33 -10.93
CA GLU A 376 -5.12 17.08 -10.55
C GLU A 376 -4.92 17.43 -9.08
N GLU A 377 -4.15 16.59 -8.37
CA GLU A 377 -3.74 16.77 -6.98
C GLU A 377 -2.24 16.52 -6.86
N THR A 378 -1.59 17.17 -5.91
CA THR A 378 -0.22 16.81 -5.51
C THR A 378 -0.22 15.52 -4.70
N VAL A 379 0.92 14.83 -4.66
CA VAL A 379 1.09 13.64 -3.79
C VAL A 379 0.80 13.96 -2.33
N ALA A 380 1.19 15.15 -1.85
CA ALA A 380 0.93 15.58 -0.48
C ALA A 380 -0.57 15.65 -0.19
N GLU A 381 -1.36 16.29 -1.07
CA GLU A 381 -2.82 16.37 -0.95
C GLU A 381 -3.47 14.99 -1.00
N ILE A 382 -3.03 14.11 -1.91
CA ILE A 382 -3.52 12.72 -2.03
C ILE A 382 -3.27 11.95 -0.73
N MET A 383 -2.06 12.02 -0.19
CA MET A 383 -1.70 11.29 1.04
C MET A 383 -2.45 11.82 2.25
N GLU A 384 -2.59 13.13 2.39
CA GLU A 384 -3.35 13.76 3.47
C GLU A 384 -4.83 13.37 3.41
N ASP A 385 -5.46 13.44 2.23
CA ASP A 385 -6.86 13.07 2.02
C ASP A 385 -7.11 11.59 2.36
N ILE A 386 -6.27 10.67 1.85
CA ILE A 386 -6.41 9.24 2.13
C ILE A 386 -6.32 8.97 3.65
N VAL A 387 -5.35 9.56 4.33
CA VAL A 387 -5.15 9.36 5.78
C VAL A 387 -6.32 9.95 6.58
N ALA A 388 -6.77 11.15 6.23
CA ALA A 388 -7.90 11.80 6.89
C ALA A 388 -9.21 11.02 6.69
N ASP A 389 -9.51 10.59 5.45
CA ASP A 389 -10.71 9.80 5.13
C ASP A 389 -10.67 8.41 5.79
N PHE A 390 -9.48 7.76 5.84
CA PHE A 390 -9.30 6.51 6.57
C PHE A 390 -9.65 6.66 8.05
N ASN A 391 -9.06 7.64 8.73
CA ASN A 391 -9.29 7.87 10.14
C ASN A 391 -10.76 8.18 10.44
N LYS A 392 -11.41 9.00 9.60
CA LYS A 392 -12.84 9.31 9.68
C LYS A 392 -13.70 8.06 9.48
N THR A 393 -13.33 7.21 8.54
CA THR A 393 -14.05 5.95 8.24
C THR A 393 -13.93 4.98 9.41
N MET A 394 -12.73 4.77 9.95
CA MET A 394 -12.51 3.87 11.09
C MET A 394 -13.27 4.34 12.34
N SER A 395 -13.33 5.65 12.60
CA SER A 395 -14.12 6.19 13.69
C SER A 395 -15.61 5.86 13.53
N LYS A 396 -16.16 6.01 12.32
CA LYS A 396 -17.57 5.68 12.05
C LYS A 396 -17.88 4.19 12.16
N LEU A 397 -16.99 3.34 11.64
CA LEU A 397 -17.16 1.89 11.68
C LEU A 397 -17.06 1.34 13.11
N GLY A 398 -16.25 1.95 13.97
CA GLY A 398 -16.16 1.58 15.39
C GLY A 398 -17.47 1.75 16.18
N ASP A 399 -18.37 2.59 15.71
CA ASP A 399 -19.69 2.83 16.34
C ASP A 399 -20.79 1.92 15.77
N LEU A 400 -20.54 1.19 14.67
CA LEU A 400 -21.52 0.28 14.08
C LEU A 400 -21.65 -1.01 14.89
N LYS A 401 -22.90 -1.38 15.20
CA LYS A 401 -23.27 -2.67 15.78
C LYS A 401 -24.34 -3.33 14.88
N LEU A 402 -24.17 -4.60 14.58
CA LEU A 402 -25.17 -5.42 13.91
C LEU A 402 -26.09 -6.08 14.93
#